data_189cf334b08c255dab753216f80f9597
#
_entry.id   189cf334b08c255dab753216f80f9597
#
_cell.length_a   1.000
_cell.length_b   1.000
_cell.length_c   1.000
_cell.angle_alpha   90.00
_cell.angle_beta   90.00
_cell.angle_gamma   90.00
#
_symmetry.space_group_name_H-M   'P 1'
#
loop_
_entity.id
_entity.type
_entity.pdbx_description
1 polymer ?
#
loop_
_entity_poly.entity_id
_entity_poly.type
_entity_poly.pdbx_seq_one_letter_code
_entity_poly.pdbx_strand_id
1 'polypeptide(L)'
;VLGYVRAGIPMEAVEDILDYEEISADMASRGEYFGLKIKGDSMFPLFQAGDTVIVRRQPDAESGEIAVVLVNGNDATVKKLIKKDTSIVLVSENSAYEPMIFTKPEIEALPVTVIGKIVELRRKF
;
A
#
# COMPACT_ATOMS: atom_id res chain seq x y z
N VAL A 1 1.88 -18.24 -11.59
CA VAL A 1 2.84 -17.17 -11.77
C VAL A 1 3.58 -16.96 -10.47
N LEU A 2 4.86 -17.26 -10.47
CA LEU A 2 5.68 -17.11 -9.29
C LEU A 2 5.86 -15.62 -8.95
N GLY A 3 5.70 -15.30 -7.70
CA GLY A 3 5.88 -13.92 -7.24
C GLY A 3 4.72 -13.01 -7.52
N TYR A 4 3.64 -13.54 -8.02
CA TYR A 4 2.43 -12.78 -8.30
C TYR A 4 1.36 -13.16 -7.28
N VAL A 5 0.92 -12.21 -6.51
CA VAL A 5 -0.04 -12.47 -5.42
C VAL A 5 -1.27 -11.59 -5.58
N ARG A 6 -2.43 -12.22 -5.63
CA ARG A 6 -3.72 -11.54 -5.69
C ARG A 6 -4.54 -11.72 -4.42
N ALA A 7 -4.18 -12.71 -3.62
CA ALA A 7 -4.96 -13.06 -2.45
C ALA A 7 -5.07 -11.90 -1.48
N GLY A 8 -6.26 -11.61 -1.06
CA GLY A 8 -6.51 -10.58 -0.06
C GLY A 8 -6.63 -9.16 -0.60
N ILE A 9 -6.47 -8.96 -1.93
CA ILE A 9 -6.63 -7.64 -2.54
C ILE A 9 -7.51 -7.77 -3.78
N PRO A 10 -8.81 -7.60 -3.67
CA PRO A 10 -9.68 -7.55 -4.84
C PRO A 10 -9.33 -6.34 -5.70
N MET A 11 -9.30 -6.51 -7.02
CA MET A 11 -8.93 -5.43 -7.94
C MET A 11 -9.82 -4.20 -7.79
N GLU A 12 -11.09 -4.40 -7.58
CA GLU A 12 -12.06 -3.32 -7.41
C GLU A 12 -11.85 -2.52 -6.13
N ALA A 13 -11.10 -3.08 -5.17
CA ALA A 13 -10.80 -2.38 -3.93
C ALA A 13 -9.53 -1.53 -4.01
N VAL A 14 -8.85 -1.55 -5.16
CA VAL A 14 -7.56 -0.88 -5.30
C VAL A 14 -7.74 0.50 -5.92
N GLU A 15 -7.44 1.54 -5.14
CA GLU A 15 -7.68 2.92 -5.51
C GLU A 15 -6.57 3.53 -6.36
N ASP A 16 -5.31 3.35 -5.93
CA ASP A 16 -4.15 3.98 -6.56
C ASP A 16 -3.31 3.02 -7.41
N ILE A 17 -3.80 1.82 -7.68
CA ILE A 17 -3.02 0.75 -8.25
C ILE A 17 -3.75 0.15 -9.45
N LEU A 18 -3.04 -0.01 -10.58
CA LEU A 18 -3.64 -0.50 -11.81
C LEU A 18 -3.62 -2.01 -11.94
N ASP A 19 -2.52 -2.66 -11.58
CA ASP A 19 -2.31 -4.06 -11.91
C ASP A 19 -1.21 -4.67 -11.04
N TYR A 20 -1.14 -6.00 -11.06
CA TYR A 20 -0.07 -6.74 -10.39
C TYR A 20 1.08 -6.95 -11.37
N GLU A 21 2.29 -7.04 -10.82
CA GLU A 21 3.49 -7.35 -11.57
C GLU A 21 4.16 -8.59 -11.02
N GLU A 22 4.92 -9.29 -11.87
CA GLU A 22 5.74 -10.39 -11.42
C GLU A 22 6.94 -9.89 -10.64
N ILE A 23 7.32 -10.61 -9.62
CA ILE A 23 8.52 -10.34 -8.83
C ILE A 23 9.51 -11.50 -9.03
N SER A 24 10.78 -11.28 -8.64
CA SER A 24 11.79 -12.30 -8.80
C SER A 24 11.50 -13.52 -7.91
N ALA A 25 11.98 -14.70 -8.35
CA ALA A 25 11.86 -15.91 -7.54
C ALA A 25 12.60 -15.79 -6.22
N ASP A 26 13.70 -15.03 -6.20
CA ASP A 26 14.47 -14.80 -5.00
C ASP A 26 13.66 -14.04 -3.95
N MET A 27 12.96 -12.98 -4.36
CA MET A 27 12.08 -12.24 -3.45
C MET A 27 10.92 -13.10 -2.97
N ALA A 28 10.32 -13.87 -3.87
CA ALA A 28 9.20 -14.75 -3.52
C ALA A 28 9.62 -15.81 -2.48
N SER A 29 10.86 -16.28 -2.53
CA SER A 29 11.37 -17.28 -1.57
C SER A 29 11.59 -16.70 -0.18
N ARG A 30 11.75 -15.39 -0.05
CA ARG A 30 11.99 -14.71 1.24
C ARG A 30 10.73 -14.27 1.96
N GLY A 31 9.55 -14.57 1.39
CA GLY A 31 8.27 -14.21 1.95
C GLY A 31 7.24 -14.00 0.87
N GLU A 32 6.06 -13.53 1.25
CA GLU A 32 5.04 -13.19 0.26
C GLU A 32 5.27 -11.76 -0.23
N TYR A 33 5.48 -11.64 -1.53
CA TYR A 33 5.64 -10.35 -2.19
C TYR A 33 4.70 -10.27 -3.39
N PHE A 34 4.29 -9.07 -3.71
CA PHE A 34 3.54 -8.84 -4.94
C PHE A 34 3.88 -7.46 -5.49
N GLY A 35 3.72 -7.31 -6.79
CA GLY A 35 3.97 -6.06 -7.48
C GLY A 35 2.66 -5.38 -7.84
N LEU A 36 2.61 -4.07 -7.67
CA LEU A 36 1.44 -3.26 -8.00
C LEU A 36 1.88 -2.07 -8.85
N LYS A 37 1.09 -1.77 -9.89
CA LYS A 37 1.30 -0.55 -10.66
C LYS A 37 0.54 0.61 -10.03
N ILE A 38 1.21 1.74 -9.92
CA ILE A 38 0.63 2.95 -9.36
C ILE A 38 -0.27 3.62 -10.40
N LYS A 39 -1.42 4.05 -9.95
CA LYS A 39 -2.36 4.87 -10.68
C LYS A 39 -2.61 6.12 -9.84
N GLY A 40 -2.75 7.27 -10.49
CA GLY A 40 -2.98 8.50 -9.76
C GLY A 40 -1.70 9.15 -9.26
N ASP A 41 -1.83 10.22 -8.51
CA ASP A 41 -0.72 11.07 -8.13
C ASP A 41 -0.63 11.40 -6.64
N SER A 42 -1.36 10.67 -5.79
CA SER A 42 -1.38 10.96 -4.36
C SER A 42 -0.01 10.80 -3.70
N MET A 43 0.87 9.98 -4.28
CA MET A 43 2.22 9.76 -3.76
C MET A 43 3.31 10.44 -4.61
N PHE A 44 2.91 11.32 -5.52
CA PHE A 44 3.86 12.12 -6.30
C PHE A 44 4.55 13.14 -5.36
N PRO A 45 5.84 13.41 -5.46
CA PRO A 45 6.77 12.95 -6.49
C PRO A 45 7.49 11.62 -6.18
N LEU A 46 7.22 10.99 -5.05
CA LEU A 46 7.90 9.75 -4.68
C LEU A 46 7.56 8.63 -5.68
N PHE A 47 6.28 8.42 -5.93
CA PHE A 47 5.80 7.48 -6.95
C PHE A 47 5.04 8.23 -8.01
N GLN A 48 5.19 7.79 -9.27
CA GLN A 48 4.48 8.35 -10.41
C GLN A 48 3.55 7.31 -11.00
N ALA A 49 2.49 7.77 -11.67
CA ALA A 49 1.61 6.86 -12.38
C ALA A 49 2.41 6.00 -13.37
N GLY A 50 2.17 4.71 -13.36
CA GLY A 50 2.90 3.74 -14.18
C GLY A 50 4.09 3.09 -13.48
N ASP A 51 4.53 3.61 -12.34
CA ASP A 51 5.57 2.97 -11.53
C ASP A 51 5.06 1.63 -11.01
N THR A 52 5.98 0.69 -10.82
CA THR A 52 5.70 -0.56 -10.14
C THR A 52 6.33 -0.51 -8.76
N VAL A 53 5.54 -0.82 -7.74
CA VAL A 53 6.05 -0.96 -6.37
C VAL A 53 5.97 -2.41 -5.97
N ILE A 54 6.99 -2.87 -5.24
CA ILE A 54 7.02 -4.22 -4.68
C ILE A 54 6.59 -4.14 -3.23
N VAL A 55 5.59 -4.93 -2.90
CA VAL A 55 4.97 -4.95 -1.58
C VAL A 55 5.30 -6.25 -0.89
N ARG A 56 5.84 -6.16 0.32
CA ARG A 56 5.96 -7.32 1.20
C ARG A 56 4.66 -7.45 1.97
N ARG A 57 4.01 -8.60 1.83
CA ARG A 57 2.77 -8.87 2.55
C ARG A 57 3.05 -9.07 4.02
N GLN A 58 2.44 -8.25 4.85
CA GLN A 58 2.58 -8.33 6.30
C GLN A 58 1.39 -7.62 6.95
N PRO A 59 0.99 -8.04 8.18
CA PRO A 59 -0.22 -7.51 8.81
C PRO A 59 -0.04 -6.14 9.44
N ASP A 60 1.18 -5.61 9.45
CA ASP A 60 1.46 -4.31 10.05
C ASP A 60 2.70 -3.68 9.40
N ALA A 61 2.89 -2.41 9.67
CA ALA A 61 4.08 -1.66 9.25
C ALA A 61 4.46 -0.72 10.38
N GLU A 62 5.71 -0.28 10.39
CA GLU A 62 6.18 0.66 11.39
C GLU A 62 5.85 2.10 11.01
N SER A 63 5.76 2.95 12.02
CA SER A 63 5.50 4.37 11.82
C SER A 63 6.59 4.98 10.93
N GLY A 64 6.17 5.71 9.90
CA GLY A 64 7.06 6.31 8.91
C GLY A 64 7.25 5.48 7.65
N GLU A 65 6.77 4.25 7.61
CA GLU A 65 6.88 3.39 6.44
C GLU A 65 5.73 3.63 5.46
N ILE A 66 6.01 3.37 4.17
CA ILE A 66 4.98 3.42 3.14
C ILE A 66 4.28 2.07 3.10
N ALA A 67 2.98 2.10 3.28
CA ALA A 67 2.18 0.88 3.39
C ALA A 67 1.03 0.85 2.40
N VAL A 68 0.57 -0.35 2.10
CA VAL A 68 -0.71 -0.58 1.42
C VAL A 68 -1.73 -0.84 2.50
N VAL A 69 -2.76 0.00 2.56
CA VAL A 69 -3.76 -0.03 3.62
C VAL A 69 -5.15 -0.18 3.00
N LEU A 70 -5.91 -1.12 3.54
CA LEU A 70 -7.30 -1.36 3.12
C LEU A 70 -8.22 -0.66 4.11
N VAL A 71 -9.04 0.26 3.60
CA VAL A 71 -9.99 1.02 4.41
C VAL A 71 -11.39 0.54 4.11
N ASN A 72 -12.13 0.19 5.16
CA ASN A 72 -13.53 -0.28 5.06
C ASN A 72 -13.69 -1.53 4.19
N GLY A 73 -12.63 -2.32 4.06
CA GLY A 73 -12.67 -3.56 3.29
C GLY A 73 -12.79 -3.40 1.78
N ASN A 74 -12.98 -2.17 1.30
CA ASN A 74 -13.24 -1.92 -0.13
C ASN A 74 -12.19 -1.08 -0.82
N ASP A 75 -11.53 -0.18 -0.12
CA ASP A 75 -10.61 0.78 -0.73
C ASP A 75 -9.19 0.53 -0.24
N ALA A 76 -8.31 0.14 -1.15
CA ALA A 76 -6.89 0.01 -0.87
C ALA A 76 -6.16 1.25 -1.36
N THR A 77 -5.23 1.74 -0.56
CA THR A 77 -4.45 2.92 -0.89
C THR A 77 -3.00 2.76 -0.43
N VAL A 78 -2.10 3.47 -1.09
CA VAL A 78 -0.68 3.50 -0.75
C VAL A 78 -0.40 4.84 -0.08
N LYS A 79 0.00 4.80 1.18
CA LYS A 79 0.24 6.01 1.97
C LYS A 79 1.38 5.79 2.96
N LYS A 80 1.96 6.87 3.44
CA LYS A 80 2.86 6.81 4.58
C LYS A 80 2.02 6.62 5.84
N LEU A 81 2.36 5.61 6.62
CA LEU A 81 1.67 5.29 7.87
C LEU A 81 2.37 5.97 9.03
N ILE A 82 1.64 6.77 9.78
CA ILE A 82 2.13 7.38 11.02
C ILE A 82 1.28 6.86 12.17
N LYS A 83 1.92 6.24 13.14
CA LYS A 83 1.24 5.72 14.32
C LYS A 83 1.33 6.73 15.46
N LYS A 84 0.18 7.01 16.06
CA LYS A 84 0.05 7.86 17.23
C LYS A 84 -0.47 7.01 18.39
N ASP A 85 -0.50 7.56 19.61
CA ASP A 85 -0.94 6.80 20.78
C ASP A 85 -2.39 6.31 20.67
N THR A 86 -3.27 7.13 20.12
CA THR A 86 -4.71 6.84 20.05
C THR A 86 -5.25 6.85 18.64
N SER A 87 -4.40 6.97 17.63
CA SER A 87 -4.82 7.06 16.23
C SER A 87 -3.71 6.66 15.28
N ILE A 88 -4.08 6.49 14.02
CA ILE A 88 -3.11 6.41 12.92
C ILE A 88 -3.42 7.52 11.93
N VAL A 89 -2.39 7.95 11.21
CA VAL A 89 -2.53 8.95 10.16
C VAL A 89 -1.96 8.37 8.87
N LEU A 90 -2.71 8.45 7.79
CA LEU A 90 -2.28 8.05 6.46
C LEU A 90 -1.95 9.32 5.69
N VAL A 91 -0.68 9.48 5.33
CA VAL A 91 -0.16 10.72 4.74
C VAL A 91 0.23 10.47 3.28
N SER A 92 -0.31 11.31 2.39
CA SER A 92 0.12 11.33 0.99
C SER A 92 1.41 12.15 0.86
N GLU A 93 2.30 11.76 -0.05
CA GLU A 93 3.48 12.55 -0.37
C GLU A 93 3.09 13.84 -1.12
N ASN A 94 2.01 13.78 -1.89
CA ASN A 94 1.49 14.96 -2.59
C ASN A 94 0.69 15.82 -1.62
N SER A 95 1.16 17.04 -1.38
CA SER A 95 0.54 17.95 -0.42
C SER A 95 -0.85 18.45 -0.82
N ALA A 96 -1.25 18.19 -2.07
CA ALA A 96 -2.62 18.49 -2.51
C ALA A 96 -3.66 17.58 -1.86
N TYR A 97 -3.23 16.44 -1.29
CA TYR A 97 -4.11 15.51 -0.60
C TYR A 97 -3.98 15.67 0.90
N GLU A 98 -5.11 15.79 1.59
CA GLU A 98 -5.12 15.91 3.03
C GLU A 98 -4.84 14.58 3.72
N PRO A 99 -4.17 14.58 4.89
CA PRO A 99 -3.99 13.36 5.68
C PRO A 99 -5.33 12.78 6.13
N MET A 100 -5.39 11.46 6.19
CA MET A 100 -6.55 10.75 6.73
C MET A 100 -6.22 10.28 8.14
N ILE A 101 -7.04 10.65 9.12
CA ILE A 101 -6.83 10.32 10.51
C ILE A 101 -7.90 9.33 10.96
N PHE A 102 -7.47 8.22 11.55
CA PHE A 102 -8.37 7.21 12.08
C PHE A 102 -8.09 6.97 13.55
N THR A 103 -9.11 7.09 14.39
CA THR A 103 -9.03 6.75 15.81
C THR A 103 -9.12 5.24 15.99
N LYS A 104 -8.75 4.75 17.19
CA LYS A 104 -8.84 3.31 17.45
C LYS A 104 -10.23 2.72 17.24
N PRO A 105 -11.32 3.36 17.68
CA PRO A 105 -12.67 2.86 17.36
C PRO A 105 -12.93 2.79 15.85
N GLU A 106 -12.47 3.77 15.09
CA GLU A 106 -12.64 3.77 13.64
C GLU A 106 -11.82 2.67 12.96
N ILE A 107 -10.60 2.41 13.45
CA ILE A 107 -9.77 1.32 12.93
C ILE A 107 -10.47 -0.02 13.06
N GLU A 108 -11.15 -0.24 14.18
CA GLU A 108 -11.90 -1.49 14.40
C GLU A 108 -13.22 -1.53 13.65
N ALA A 109 -13.91 -0.42 13.57
CA ALA A 109 -15.26 -0.35 13.01
C ALA A 109 -15.31 -0.38 11.49
N LEU A 110 -14.39 0.30 10.80
CA LEU A 110 -14.39 0.38 9.33
C LEU A 110 -14.15 -0.98 8.66
N PRO A 111 -13.18 -1.87 8.94
CA PRO A 111 -11.90 -1.65 9.61
C PRO A 111 -10.84 -0.99 8.72
N VAL A 112 -9.74 -0.59 9.34
CA VAL A 112 -8.54 -0.12 8.64
C VAL A 112 -7.44 -1.17 8.84
N THR A 113 -7.00 -1.77 7.75
CA THR A 113 -6.11 -2.94 7.81
C THR A 113 -4.87 -2.72 6.95
N VAL A 114 -3.70 -2.93 7.53
CA VAL A 114 -2.45 -2.94 6.77
C VAL A 114 -2.35 -4.26 6.01
N ILE A 115 -2.10 -4.19 4.71
CA ILE A 115 -1.92 -5.35 3.85
C ILE A 115 -0.45 -5.67 3.67
N GLY A 116 0.37 -4.66 3.54
CA GLY A 116 1.79 -4.84 3.33
C GLY A 116 2.57 -3.54 3.37
N LYS A 117 3.88 -3.69 3.23
CA LYS A 117 4.85 -2.60 3.24
C LYS A 117 5.52 -2.51 1.87
N ILE A 118 5.68 -1.29 1.36
CA ILE A 118 6.43 -1.06 0.12
C ILE A 118 7.92 -1.22 0.44
N VAL A 119 8.60 -2.10 -0.32
CA VAL A 119 10.01 -2.39 -0.10
C VAL A 119 10.90 -1.99 -1.28
N GLU A 120 10.32 -1.79 -2.46
CA GLU A 120 11.09 -1.49 -3.66
C GLU A 120 10.24 -0.72 -4.65
N LEU A 121 10.88 0.17 -5.40
CA LEU A 121 10.28 0.88 -6.53
C LEU A 121 10.98 0.46 -7.81
N ARG A 122 10.20 0.16 -8.84
CA ARG A 122 10.69 -0.16 -10.18
C ARG A 122 10.08 0.80 -11.19
N ARG A 123 10.93 1.43 -11.98
CA ARG A 123 10.50 2.39 -13.00
C ARG A 123 11.25 2.09 -14.28
N LYS A 124 10.49 2.02 -15.38
CA LYS A 124 11.07 1.84 -16.71
C LYS A 124 11.26 3.19 -17.39
N PHE A 125 12.33 3.28 -18.11
CA PHE A 125 12.65 4.49 -18.89
C PHE A 125 12.61 4.20 -20.37
#